data_ad53aced329d6f5f1415089a7b0bde27
#
_entry.id   ad53aced329d6f5f1415089a7b0bde27
#
_cell.length_a   1.000
_cell.length_b   1.000
_cell.length_c   1.000
_cell.angle_alpha   90.00
_cell.angle_beta   90.00
_cell.angle_gamma   90.00
#
_symmetry.space_group_name_H-M   'P 1'
#
loop_
_entity.id
_entity.type
_entity.pdbx_description
1 polymer ?
#
loop_
_entity_poly.entity_id
_entity_poly.type
_entity_poly.pdbx_seq_one_letter_code
_entity_poly.pdbx_strand_id
1 'polypeptide(L)'
;MQVKERCFGMSENKFIKRILVWPNITFYKDLTQDSFVQTIHRMIVELKKIRDDIYWDLILPDKSEVVYIFSYENVNIHRIPWPSFIQSTRGHFDTSQIDEITKYGNWNFEDIDLIFSHLPESTWNLVNHLGNRWHHIPPILTYSHWFDFSTICNWKYPAFMRECEGVSLSEKCYVNTESQKQLVLSEAKEYFSEQFVDKLNSKIEPFHLPVLDNEVQNDINTNTEKIIVFNHRTKVYKDFNNIVNKVLDPLWEKRKDFKVWIPLLDIQTISNSWKHRDYIDNTKYDKNGYYKQLKKCRVGISPKQKYAGWSVATTDGMMNGCPFIMYDADYYKELYPNGDFFGDYDSAVTLLEKYLDDESYRNKEGKKSLEYVKNSLTWGVKSSKLSHDITNIIDNTKSYDTNKKGYIKLVEDIKNKTMTKKEVISRRWGSSIKFTPYRKALMDDERISYYKNKENWVYEYKGKK
;
A
#
# COMPACT_ATOMS: atom_id res chain seq x y z
N MET A 1 3.26 -20.19 29.54
CA MET A 1 3.02 -21.02 28.36
C MET A 1 4.27 -20.94 27.49
N GLN A 2 5.09 -21.99 27.48
CA GLN A 2 6.39 -22.00 26.80
C GLN A 2 6.16 -22.04 25.28
N VAL A 3 6.67 -21.03 24.60
CA VAL A 3 6.76 -21.04 23.14
C VAL A 3 7.88 -22.01 22.76
N LYS A 4 7.51 -23.12 22.15
CA LYS A 4 8.47 -24.07 21.57
C LYS A 4 9.25 -23.37 20.47
N GLU A 5 10.55 -23.17 20.69
CA GLU A 5 11.50 -22.87 19.61
C GLU A 5 11.47 -24.01 18.59
N ARG A 6 10.90 -23.75 17.42
CA ARG A 6 11.08 -24.63 16.26
C ARG A 6 12.41 -24.28 15.61
N CYS A 7 13.43 -25.07 15.91
CA CYS A 7 14.64 -25.12 15.09
C CYS A 7 14.26 -25.65 13.71
N PHE A 8 14.22 -24.78 12.71
CA PHE A 8 14.13 -25.20 11.32
C PHE A 8 15.51 -25.67 10.86
N GLY A 9 15.62 -26.91 10.47
CA GLY A 9 16.72 -27.44 9.67
C GLY A 9 16.62 -26.83 8.27
N MET A 10 17.30 -25.70 8.03
CA MET A 10 17.37 -25.07 6.71
C MET A 10 18.42 -25.79 5.89
N SER A 11 18.00 -26.46 4.82
CA SER A 11 18.86 -26.88 3.73
C SER A 11 19.43 -25.63 3.03
N GLU A 12 20.75 -25.66 2.79
CA GLU A 12 21.55 -24.79 1.94
C GLU A 12 21.09 -23.32 1.79
N ASN A 13 21.85 -22.43 2.43
CA ASN A 13 21.97 -20.97 2.31
C ASN A 13 21.20 -20.27 1.17
N LYS A 14 19.88 -20.22 1.22
CA LYS A 14 19.12 -19.22 0.48
C LYS A 14 19.22 -17.90 1.24
N PHE A 15 19.76 -16.87 0.60
CA PHE A 15 19.80 -15.51 1.15
C PHE A 15 18.36 -15.05 1.37
N ILE A 16 17.92 -15.01 2.62
CA ILE A 16 16.60 -14.51 2.98
C ILE A 16 16.67 -12.98 3.04
N LYS A 17 15.92 -12.32 2.17
CA LYS A 17 15.71 -10.88 2.20
C LYS A 17 14.66 -10.55 3.26
N ARG A 18 15.01 -9.70 4.21
CA ARG A 18 14.15 -9.36 5.34
C ARG A 18 13.53 -7.99 5.15
N ILE A 19 12.21 -7.93 5.05
CA ILE A 19 11.46 -6.70 4.81
C ILE A 19 10.63 -6.35 6.04
N LEU A 20 10.89 -5.18 6.62
CA LEU A 20 10.07 -4.61 7.70
C LEU A 20 8.93 -3.81 7.10
N VAL A 21 7.69 -4.19 7.41
CA VAL A 21 6.51 -3.43 7.03
C VAL A 21 6.19 -2.42 8.14
N TRP A 22 6.28 -1.14 7.80
CA TRP A 22 5.95 -0.01 8.68
C TRP A 22 4.58 0.53 8.32
N PRO A 23 3.52 0.16 9.06
CA PRO A 23 2.16 0.45 8.68
C PRO A 23 1.67 1.81 9.15
N ASN A 24 0.68 2.35 8.45
CA ASN A 24 -0.26 3.34 8.96
C ASN A 24 -1.64 2.68 9.05
N ILE A 25 -2.07 2.32 10.25
CA ILE A 25 -3.30 1.58 10.49
C ILE A 25 -4.37 2.52 11.03
N THR A 26 -5.52 2.55 10.35
CA THR A 26 -6.66 3.40 10.71
C THR A 26 -7.72 2.64 11.51
N PHE A 27 -7.93 1.36 11.20
CA PHE A 27 -8.94 0.50 11.83
C PHE A 27 -8.31 -0.58 12.69
N TYR A 28 -7.64 -0.18 13.76
CA TYR A 28 -6.89 -1.10 14.62
C TYR A 28 -7.73 -2.13 15.37
N LYS A 29 -9.04 -1.89 15.57
CA LYS A 29 -9.96 -2.85 16.22
C LYS A 29 -10.31 -4.02 15.30
N ASP A 30 -10.44 -3.75 14.01
CA ASP A 30 -10.73 -4.76 12.99
C ASP A 30 -9.83 -4.53 11.78
N LEU A 31 -8.70 -5.21 11.77
CA LEU A 31 -7.71 -5.09 10.69
C LEU A 31 -8.23 -5.58 9.33
N THR A 32 -9.31 -6.36 9.31
CA THR A 32 -9.92 -6.78 8.04
C THR A 32 -10.61 -5.62 7.30
N GLN A 33 -10.93 -4.55 8.00
CA GLN A 33 -11.50 -3.34 7.43
C GLN A 33 -10.45 -2.28 7.08
N ASP A 34 -9.22 -2.47 7.51
CA ASP A 34 -8.15 -1.54 7.19
C ASP A 34 -7.61 -1.78 5.79
N SER A 35 -7.71 -0.78 4.93
CA SER A 35 -7.34 -0.89 3.51
C SER A 35 -5.85 -1.16 3.31
N PHE A 36 -4.98 -0.62 4.18
CA PHE A 36 -3.56 -0.87 4.09
C PHE A 36 -3.22 -2.30 4.51
N VAL A 37 -3.76 -2.76 5.63
CA VAL A 37 -3.57 -4.14 6.11
C VAL A 37 -4.02 -5.15 5.05
N GLN A 38 -5.16 -4.90 4.39
CA GLN A 38 -5.61 -5.72 3.27
C GLN A 38 -4.65 -5.67 2.08
N THR A 39 -4.12 -4.51 1.75
CA THR A 39 -3.13 -4.36 0.67
C THR A 39 -1.86 -5.14 0.98
N ILE A 40 -1.33 -5.02 2.19
CA ILE A 40 -0.13 -5.78 2.63
C ILE A 40 -0.39 -7.28 2.61
N HIS A 41 -1.53 -7.72 3.13
CA HIS A 41 -1.89 -9.14 3.10
C HIS A 41 -1.88 -9.68 1.66
N ARG A 42 -2.57 -9.01 0.74
CA ARG A 42 -2.62 -9.39 -0.67
C ARG A 42 -1.23 -9.40 -1.31
N MET A 43 -0.42 -8.39 -1.03
CA MET A 43 0.96 -8.29 -1.50
C MET A 43 1.81 -9.48 -1.04
N ILE A 44 1.76 -9.84 0.24
CA ILE A 44 2.50 -10.97 0.79
C ILE A 44 2.07 -12.29 0.13
N VAL A 45 0.76 -12.51 0.02
CA VAL A 45 0.19 -13.72 -0.61
C VAL A 45 0.67 -13.88 -2.05
N GLU A 46 0.62 -12.83 -2.82
CA GLU A 46 0.96 -12.90 -4.24
C GLU A 46 2.47 -12.94 -4.48
N LEU A 47 3.26 -12.18 -3.72
CA LEU A 47 4.71 -12.26 -3.80
C LEU A 47 5.25 -13.63 -3.38
N LYS A 48 4.61 -14.29 -2.41
CA LYS A 48 5.02 -15.66 -2.01
C LYS A 48 4.93 -16.67 -3.15
N LYS A 49 4.05 -16.47 -4.12
CA LYS A 49 3.93 -17.36 -5.29
C LYS A 49 5.17 -17.31 -6.22
N ILE A 50 5.90 -16.21 -6.21
CA ILE A 50 7.04 -15.96 -7.10
C ILE A 50 8.36 -15.73 -6.36
N ARG A 51 8.33 -15.58 -5.03
CA ARG A 51 9.48 -15.28 -4.16
C ARG A 51 9.38 -16.06 -2.86
N ASP A 52 10.26 -17.01 -2.67
CA ASP A 52 10.39 -17.79 -1.44
C ASP A 52 11.56 -17.29 -0.54
N ASP A 53 12.30 -16.30 -1.02
CA ASP A 53 13.46 -15.70 -0.36
C ASP A 53 13.12 -14.45 0.48
N ILE A 54 11.84 -14.05 0.56
CA ILE A 54 11.42 -12.89 1.35
C ILE A 54 10.84 -13.33 2.70
N TYR A 55 11.37 -12.73 3.77
CA TYR A 55 10.84 -12.82 5.12
C TYR A 55 10.26 -11.46 5.55
N TRP A 56 9.04 -11.47 6.06
CA TRP A 56 8.31 -10.26 6.41
C TRP A 56 8.26 -10.08 7.92
N ASP A 57 8.72 -8.93 8.40
CA ASP A 57 8.48 -8.46 9.75
C ASP A 57 7.34 -7.44 9.72
N LEU A 58 6.20 -7.79 10.30
CA LEU A 58 4.99 -7.00 10.24
C LEU A 58 4.66 -6.43 11.63
N ILE A 59 4.55 -5.12 11.73
CA ILE A 59 4.16 -4.43 12.96
C ILE A 59 2.64 -4.34 13.02
N LEU A 60 2.02 -4.91 14.05
CA LEU A 60 0.58 -4.84 14.29
C LEU A 60 0.26 -4.42 15.72
N PRO A 61 -0.89 -3.77 15.97
CA PRO A 61 -1.37 -3.48 17.31
C PRO A 61 -1.60 -4.75 18.13
N ASP A 62 -1.24 -4.75 19.41
CA ASP A 62 -1.38 -5.89 20.32
C ASP A 62 -2.85 -6.30 20.58
N LYS A 63 -3.77 -5.34 20.49
CA LYS A 63 -5.22 -5.52 20.68
C LYS A 63 -5.96 -5.97 19.43
N SER A 64 -5.27 -6.22 18.33
CA SER A 64 -5.92 -6.68 17.12
C SER A 64 -6.28 -8.16 17.22
N GLU A 65 -7.54 -8.50 16.96
CA GLU A 65 -8.01 -9.88 16.99
C GLU A 65 -7.62 -10.69 15.74
N VAL A 66 -7.24 -10.00 14.66
CA VAL A 66 -7.11 -10.59 13.32
C VAL A 66 -5.65 -10.87 12.96
N VAL A 67 -5.03 -11.80 13.68
CA VAL A 67 -3.66 -12.27 13.36
C VAL A 67 -3.67 -13.41 12.36
N TYR A 68 -4.76 -14.16 12.27
CA TYR A 68 -4.84 -15.37 11.45
C TYR A 68 -4.68 -15.12 9.95
N ILE A 69 -5.01 -13.93 9.43
CA ILE A 69 -4.82 -13.61 8.02
C ILE A 69 -3.34 -13.57 7.60
N PHE A 70 -2.42 -13.42 8.55
CA PHE A 70 -0.96 -13.40 8.34
C PHE A 70 -0.26 -14.66 8.85
N SER A 71 -0.97 -15.79 9.04
CA SER A 71 -0.40 -17.04 9.52
C SER A 71 0.40 -17.75 8.41
N TYR A 72 1.50 -17.13 7.96
CA TYR A 72 2.43 -17.68 6.98
C TYR A 72 3.80 -17.92 7.63
N GLU A 73 4.50 -18.96 7.19
CA GLU A 73 5.81 -19.33 7.74
C GLU A 73 6.88 -18.23 7.57
N ASN A 74 6.76 -17.43 6.52
CA ASN A 74 7.67 -16.33 6.21
C ASN A 74 7.20 -14.97 6.74
N VAL A 75 6.24 -14.94 7.66
CA VAL A 75 5.74 -13.71 8.29
C VAL A 75 5.94 -13.78 9.79
N ASN A 76 6.66 -12.82 10.33
CA ASN A 76 6.81 -12.60 11.76
C ASN A 76 6.00 -11.38 12.18
N ILE A 77 5.11 -11.54 13.15
CA ILE A 77 4.25 -10.47 13.63
C ILE A 77 4.79 -9.91 14.93
N HIS A 78 5.13 -8.64 14.91
CA HIS A 78 5.50 -7.87 16.08
C HIS A 78 4.28 -7.16 16.64
N ARG A 79 3.75 -7.68 17.75
CA ARG A 79 2.62 -7.06 18.44
C ARG A 79 3.11 -5.97 19.38
N ILE A 80 2.66 -4.77 19.12
CA ILE A 80 3.10 -3.57 19.85
C ILE A 80 1.91 -2.94 20.54
N PRO A 81 2.03 -2.55 21.81
CA PRO A 81 1.04 -1.73 22.48
C PRO A 81 0.82 -0.45 21.68
N TRP A 82 -0.31 -0.37 20.97
CA TRP A 82 -0.55 0.74 20.08
C TRP A 82 -1.25 1.86 20.83
N PRO A 83 -0.62 3.01 20.96
CA PRO A 83 -1.23 4.12 21.65
C PRO A 83 -2.45 4.66 20.88
N SER A 84 -3.38 5.26 21.59
CA SER A 84 -4.66 5.76 21.08
C SER A 84 -4.57 6.88 20.04
N PHE A 85 -3.39 7.41 19.77
CA PHE A 85 -3.16 8.50 18.82
C PHE A 85 -3.44 8.15 17.36
N ILE A 86 -3.36 6.87 17.01
CA ILE A 86 -3.68 6.39 15.65
C ILE A 86 -5.12 6.75 15.24
N GLN A 87 -5.98 6.99 16.22
CA GLN A 87 -7.38 7.34 15.98
C GLN A 87 -7.61 8.77 15.54
N SER A 88 -6.73 9.70 15.85
CA SER A 88 -7.03 11.13 15.74
C SER A 88 -6.42 11.83 14.53
N THR A 89 -5.28 11.37 14.04
CA THR A 89 -4.55 12.05 12.97
C THR A 89 -3.69 11.05 12.21
N ARG A 90 -4.09 10.55 11.08
CA ARG A 90 -3.27 9.87 10.08
C ARG A 90 -1.93 9.26 10.55
N GLY A 91 -1.87 8.71 11.78
CA GLY A 91 -0.72 7.95 12.26
C GLY A 91 0.63 8.67 12.14
N HIS A 92 0.67 9.98 12.36
CA HIS A 92 1.94 10.67 12.49
C HIS A 92 2.65 10.16 13.74
N PHE A 93 3.51 9.16 13.57
CA PHE A 93 4.40 8.75 14.63
C PHE A 93 5.36 9.90 14.94
N ASP A 94 5.28 10.45 16.13
CA ASP A 94 6.37 11.26 16.62
C ASP A 94 7.57 10.37 17.02
N THR A 95 8.69 11.01 17.33
CA THR A 95 9.91 10.26 17.67
C THR A 95 9.79 9.40 18.92
N SER A 96 8.93 9.80 19.89
CA SER A 96 8.70 9.01 21.10
C SER A 96 7.96 7.71 20.80
N GLN A 97 7.05 7.74 19.88
CA GLN A 97 6.28 6.58 19.45
C GLN A 97 7.12 5.59 18.64
N ILE A 98 8.04 6.08 17.81
CA ILE A 98 9.00 5.23 17.13
C ILE A 98 9.89 4.53 18.15
N ASP A 99 10.31 5.22 19.23
CA ASP A 99 11.06 4.60 20.32
C ASP A 99 10.29 3.48 21.01
N GLU A 100 9.01 3.68 21.29
CA GLU A 100 8.18 2.63 21.86
C GLU A 100 8.06 1.44 20.91
N ILE A 101 7.78 1.67 19.64
CA ILE A 101 7.67 0.62 18.63
C ILE A 101 8.98 -0.16 18.53
N THR A 102 10.12 0.51 18.49
CA THR A 102 11.43 -0.14 18.39
C THR A 102 11.82 -0.88 19.68
N LYS A 103 11.36 -0.41 20.84
CA LYS A 103 11.57 -1.06 22.12
C LYS A 103 10.79 -2.37 22.28
N TYR A 104 9.56 -2.39 21.79
CA TYR A 104 8.69 -3.59 21.84
C TYR A 104 8.92 -4.53 20.67
N GLY A 105 9.38 -3.99 19.55
CA GLY A 105 9.72 -4.81 18.39
C GLY A 105 11.01 -5.59 18.65
N ASN A 106 10.96 -6.90 18.52
CA ASN A 106 12.14 -7.74 18.66
C ASN A 106 12.88 -7.86 17.33
N TRP A 107 13.29 -6.72 16.76
CA TRP A 107 14.10 -6.68 15.53
C TRP A 107 15.29 -5.73 15.69
N ASN A 108 16.29 -5.97 14.88
CA ASN A 108 17.43 -5.06 14.71
C ASN A 108 17.36 -4.48 13.30
N PHE A 109 17.37 -3.15 13.16
CA PHE A 109 17.37 -2.50 11.85
C PHE A 109 18.57 -2.90 10.96
N GLU A 110 19.66 -3.33 11.57
CA GLU A 110 20.80 -3.87 10.82
C GLU A 110 20.51 -5.20 10.12
N ASP A 111 19.49 -5.93 10.55
CA ASP A 111 19.06 -7.19 9.95
C ASP A 111 17.93 -7.00 8.92
N ILE A 112 17.50 -5.77 8.70
CA ILE A 112 16.45 -5.41 7.74
C ILE A 112 17.11 -4.97 6.43
N ASP A 113 16.71 -5.60 5.32
CA ASP A 113 17.19 -5.29 3.98
C ASP A 113 16.40 -4.18 3.30
N LEU A 114 15.10 -4.05 3.65
CA LEU A 114 14.19 -3.04 3.12
C LEU A 114 13.12 -2.69 4.16
N ILE A 115 12.73 -1.42 4.23
CA ILE A 115 11.52 -1.01 4.93
C ILE A 115 10.43 -0.70 3.88
N PHE A 116 9.29 -1.38 4.00
CA PHE A 116 8.08 -0.99 3.26
C PHE A 116 7.24 -0.09 4.15
N SER A 117 7.27 1.22 3.86
CA SER A 117 6.57 2.23 4.66
C SER A 117 5.26 2.64 4.00
N HIS A 118 4.17 2.61 4.75
CA HIS A 118 2.90 3.15 4.29
C HIS A 118 2.78 4.61 4.69
N LEU A 119 2.56 5.45 3.71
CA LEU A 119 2.54 6.91 3.70
C LEU A 119 3.93 7.57 3.86
N PRO A 120 4.21 8.57 3.03
CA PRO A 120 5.52 9.23 2.99
C PRO A 120 5.88 9.98 4.29
N GLU A 121 4.92 10.56 5.00
CA GLU A 121 5.15 11.23 6.27
C GLU A 121 5.70 10.28 7.34
N SER A 122 5.31 9.02 7.32
CA SER A 122 5.90 7.99 8.18
C SER A 122 7.37 7.74 7.83
N THR A 123 7.71 7.79 6.55
CA THR A 123 9.09 7.69 6.07
C THR A 123 9.95 8.84 6.61
N TRP A 124 9.44 10.07 6.55
CA TRP A 124 10.15 11.25 7.08
C TRP A 124 10.47 11.09 8.58
N ASN A 125 9.48 10.72 9.38
CA ASN A 125 9.66 10.49 10.81
C ASN A 125 10.67 9.37 11.09
N LEU A 126 10.55 8.26 10.37
CA LEU A 126 11.39 7.09 10.54
C LEU A 126 12.86 7.39 10.21
N VAL A 127 13.13 8.07 9.10
CA VAL A 127 14.50 8.43 8.68
C VAL A 127 15.14 9.39 9.67
N ASN A 128 14.41 10.41 10.12
CA ASN A 128 14.93 11.35 11.11
C ASN A 128 15.23 10.67 12.45
N HIS A 129 14.34 9.77 12.90
CA HIS A 129 14.57 9.01 14.12
C HIS A 129 15.77 8.07 14.01
N LEU A 130 15.82 7.26 12.96
CA LEU A 130 16.92 6.32 12.72
C LEU A 130 18.23 7.04 12.48
N GLY A 131 18.23 8.15 11.73
CA GLY A 131 19.42 8.95 11.47
C GLY A 131 20.03 9.56 12.72
N ASN A 132 19.23 9.85 13.74
CA ASN A 132 19.72 10.41 15.00
C ASN A 132 20.18 9.35 16.02
N ARG A 133 19.69 8.13 15.93
CA ARG A 133 19.93 7.09 16.95
C ARG A 133 20.52 5.80 16.43
N TRP A 134 20.23 5.47 15.18
CA TRP A 134 20.65 4.23 14.53
C TRP A 134 21.37 4.60 13.25
N HIS A 135 22.57 4.20 13.13
CA HIS A 135 23.45 4.66 12.07
C HIS A 135 23.26 3.94 10.73
N HIS A 136 22.29 3.04 10.66
CA HIS A 136 21.88 2.39 9.45
C HIS A 136 20.38 2.61 9.23
N ILE A 137 20.08 3.24 8.13
CA ILE A 137 18.71 3.32 7.62
C ILE A 137 18.64 2.34 6.47
N PRO A 138 17.88 1.24 6.59
CA PRO A 138 17.60 0.38 5.45
C PRO A 138 16.95 1.21 4.33
N PRO A 139 17.15 0.85 3.05
CA PRO A 139 16.44 1.52 1.95
C PRO A 139 14.94 1.44 2.19
N ILE A 140 14.23 2.47 1.79
CA ILE A 140 12.78 2.59 2.05
C ILE A 140 12.02 2.63 0.72
N LEU A 141 11.10 1.71 0.57
CA LEU A 141 10.04 1.73 -0.43
C LEU A 141 8.77 2.22 0.25
N THR A 142 8.16 3.29 -0.24
CA THR A 142 6.92 3.81 0.34
C THR A 142 5.77 3.73 -0.65
N TYR A 143 4.55 3.69 -0.11
CA TYR A 143 3.32 3.72 -0.88
C TYR A 143 2.36 4.75 -0.32
N SER A 144 1.84 5.63 -1.17
CA SER A 144 0.88 6.65 -0.77
C SER A 144 -0.45 6.52 -1.49
N HIS A 145 -1.52 6.29 -0.70
CA HIS A 145 -2.88 6.32 -1.23
C HIS A 145 -3.36 7.73 -1.52
N TRP A 146 -2.83 8.74 -0.83
CA TRP A 146 -3.22 10.14 -0.91
C TRP A 146 -2.07 11.04 -0.47
N PHE A 147 -2.22 12.31 -0.77
CA PHE A 147 -1.40 13.39 -0.24
C PHE A 147 -2.30 14.47 0.38
N ASP A 148 -1.79 15.19 1.36
CA ASP A 148 -2.48 16.28 2.03
C ASP A 148 -2.27 17.60 1.32
N PHE A 149 -2.82 17.73 0.11
CA PHE A 149 -2.69 18.93 -0.70
C PHE A 149 -3.18 20.18 0.03
N SER A 150 -2.36 21.22 0.09
CA SER A 150 -2.66 22.50 0.73
C SER A 150 -3.77 23.28 0.00
N THR A 151 -3.81 23.20 -1.32
CA THR A 151 -4.87 23.78 -2.17
C THR A 151 -6.25 23.24 -1.85
N ILE A 152 -6.31 22.07 -1.25
CA ILE A 152 -7.56 21.39 -0.86
C ILE A 152 -7.88 21.63 0.62
N CYS A 153 -6.87 21.79 1.44
CA CYS A 153 -6.98 21.89 2.90
C CYS A 153 -5.93 22.86 3.46
N ASN A 154 -6.25 24.14 3.56
CA ASN A 154 -5.32 25.20 3.98
C ASN A 154 -4.54 24.92 5.27
N TRP A 155 -5.08 24.13 6.19
CA TRP A 155 -4.42 23.76 7.45
C TRP A 155 -3.46 22.56 7.32
N LYS A 156 -3.40 21.90 6.16
CA LYS A 156 -2.59 20.71 5.92
C LYS A 156 -1.24 20.95 5.27
N TYR A 157 -0.89 22.20 5.03
CA TYR A 157 0.41 22.59 4.46
C TYR A 157 1.61 21.85 5.12
N PRO A 158 1.76 21.79 6.46
CA PRO A 158 2.88 21.08 7.06
C PRO A 158 2.88 19.58 6.79
N ALA A 159 1.70 18.97 6.59
CA ALA A 159 1.59 17.55 6.26
C ALA A 159 2.08 17.29 4.85
N PHE A 160 1.66 18.09 3.86
CA PHE A 160 2.12 17.97 2.47
C PHE A 160 3.64 18.13 2.36
N MET A 161 4.23 19.09 3.08
CA MET A 161 5.68 19.28 3.12
C MET A 161 6.40 18.03 3.61
N ARG A 162 5.94 17.43 4.73
CA ARG A 162 6.51 16.19 5.28
C ARG A 162 6.33 15.00 4.35
N GLU A 163 5.21 14.92 3.65
CA GLU A 163 4.98 13.89 2.63
C GLU A 163 6.01 14.02 1.50
N CYS A 164 6.22 15.22 0.97
CA CYS A 164 7.22 15.47 -0.06
C CYS A 164 8.65 15.17 0.43
N GLU A 165 9.01 15.59 1.63
CA GLU A 165 10.30 15.27 2.24
C GLU A 165 10.45 13.75 2.42
N GLY A 166 9.42 13.06 2.90
CA GLY A 166 9.42 11.60 3.03
C GLY A 166 9.60 10.88 1.70
N VAL A 167 8.96 11.36 0.62
CA VAL A 167 9.21 10.85 -0.73
C VAL A 167 10.68 11.05 -1.11
N SER A 168 11.24 12.22 -0.87
CA SER A 168 12.63 12.53 -1.22
C SER A 168 13.65 11.65 -0.50
N LEU A 169 13.29 11.11 0.66
CA LEU A 169 14.11 10.24 1.50
C LEU A 169 13.93 8.74 1.20
N SER A 170 12.88 8.38 0.48
CA SER A 170 12.66 6.99 0.03
C SER A 170 13.48 6.67 -1.21
N GLU A 171 13.70 5.39 -1.49
CA GLU A 171 14.27 4.95 -2.78
C GLU A 171 13.24 5.05 -3.89
N LYS A 172 11.99 4.73 -3.58
CA LYS A 172 10.83 4.84 -4.48
C LYS A 172 9.58 5.10 -3.68
N CYS A 173 8.66 5.89 -4.24
CA CYS A 173 7.32 6.11 -3.71
C CYS A 173 6.28 5.69 -4.74
N TYR A 174 5.49 4.67 -4.44
CA TYR A 174 4.33 4.35 -5.24
C TYR A 174 3.15 5.26 -4.93
N VAL A 175 2.44 5.65 -5.98
CA VAL A 175 1.16 6.38 -5.92
C VAL A 175 0.13 5.66 -6.76
N ASN A 176 -1.15 5.95 -6.55
CA ASN A 176 -2.20 5.20 -7.24
C ASN A 176 -2.24 5.43 -8.75
N THR A 177 -1.97 6.66 -9.21
CA THR A 177 -2.16 7.07 -10.62
C THR A 177 -1.09 8.06 -11.06
N GLU A 178 -0.86 8.15 -12.36
CA GLU A 178 -0.05 9.22 -12.95
C GLU A 178 -0.67 10.60 -12.67
N SER A 179 -2.00 10.70 -12.73
CA SER A 179 -2.73 11.93 -12.37
C SER A 179 -2.42 12.37 -10.93
N GLN A 180 -2.33 11.42 -9.99
CA GLN A 180 -1.93 11.73 -8.62
C GLN A 180 -0.47 12.22 -8.55
N LYS A 181 0.45 11.57 -9.28
CA LYS A 181 1.83 12.02 -9.39
C LYS A 181 1.91 13.45 -9.92
N GLN A 182 1.23 13.75 -11.02
CA GLN A 182 1.22 15.08 -11.62
C GLN A 182 0.65 16.14 -10.67
N LEU A 183 -0.38 15.81 -9.91
CA LEU A 183 -0.95 16.69 -8.91
C LEU A 183 0.05 16.98 -7.78
N VAL A 184 0.77 15.97 -7.28
CA VAL A 184 1.83 16.15 -6.28
C VAL A 184 2.93 17.06 -6.81
N LEU A 185 3.41 16.82 -8.03
CA LEU A 185 4.48 17.62 -8.62
C LEU A 185 4.04 19.07 -8.90
N SER A 186 2.80 19.26 -9.34
CA SER A 186 2.23 20.60 -9.55
C SER A 186 2.12 21.38 -8.25
N GLU A 187 1.59 20.77 -7.19
CA GLU A 187 1.50 21.41 -5.88
C GLU A 187 2.89 21.67 -5.28
N ALA A 188 3.84 20.74 -5.45
CA ALA A 188 5.18 20.88 -4.92
C ALA A 188 5.95 22.06 -5.51
N LYS A 189 5.68 22.46 -6.76
CA LYS A 189 6.29 23.64 -7.40
C LYS A 189 6.00 24.96 -6.69
N GLU A 190 4.90 24.99 -5.94
CA GLU A 190 4.53 26.19 -5.16
C GLU A 190 5.42 26.39 -3.92
N TYR A 191 6.08 25.32 -3.45
CA TYR A 191 6.76 25.32 -2.15
C TYR A 191 8.23 24.94 -2.20
N PHE A 192 8.66 24.24 -3.25
CA PHE A 192 10.00 23.68 -3.33
C PHE A 192 10.76 24.18 -4.57
N SER A 193 12.08 24.11 -4.51
CA SER A 193 12.93 24.37 -5.66
C SER A 193 12.70 23.37 -6.80
N GLU A 194 12.96 23.77 -8.02
CA GLU A 194 12.88 22.92 -9.21
C GLU A 194 13.67 21.62 -9.05
N GLN A 195 14.90 21.71 -8.53
CA GLN A 195 15.75 20.54 -8.26
C GLN A 195 15.12 19.55 -7.28
N PHE A 196 14.39 20.04 -6.28
CA PHE A 196 13.68 19.19 -5.35
C PHE A 196 12.46 18.52 -6.01
N VAL A 197 11.72 19.27 -6.84
CA VAL A 197 10.59 18.72 -7.63
C VAL A 197 11.08 17.66 -8.61
N ASP A 198 12.21 17.86 -9.27
CA ASP A 198 12.82 16.85 -10.13
C ASP A 198 13.20 15.59 -9.35
N LYS A 199 13.73 15.76 -8.15
CA LYS A 199 13.99 14.62 -7.24
C LYS A 199 12.70 13.87 -6.89
N LEU A 200 11.61 14.56 -6.57
CA LEU A 200 10.31 13.94 -6.34
C LEU A 200 9.83 13.18 -7.58
N ASN A 201 9.91 13.81 -8.76
CA ASN A 201 9.52 13.18 -10.03
C ASN A 201 10.27 11.87 -10.30
N SER A 202 11.56 11.83 -9.99
CA SER A 202 12.40 10.64 -10.16
C SER A 202 12.06 9.51 -9.18
N LYS A 203 11.43 9.84 -8.04
CA LYS A 203 11.10 8.88 -6.97
C LYS A 203 9.66 8.38 -7.03
N ILE A 204 8.74 9.21 -7.52
CA ILE A 204 7.31 8.87 -7.58
C ILE A 204 7.02 8.03 -8.82
N GLU A 205 6.38 6.89 -8.61
CA GLU A 205 5.97 5.97 -9.68
C GLU A 205 4.52 5.52 -9.49
N PRO A 206 3.68 5.56 -10.54
CA PRO A 206 2.34 5.01 -10.48
C PRO A 206 2.34 3.50 -10.30
N PHE A 207 1.56 3.05 -9.34
CA PHE A 207 1.31 1.64 -9.07
C PHE A 207 -0.17 1.45 -8.76
N HIS A 208 -0.94 1.12 -9.77
CA HIS A 208 -2.37 0.90 -9.65
C HIS A 208 -2.65 -0.21 -8.65
N LEU A 209 -3.49 0.06 -7.66
CA LEU A 209 -3.78 -0.88 -6.59
C LEU A 209 -4.48 -2.13 -7.14
N PRO A 210 -3.84 -3.32 -7.09
CA PRO A 210 -4.41 -4.50 -7.71
C PRO A 210 -5.42 -5.21 -6.81
N VAL A 211 -6.28 -6.02 -7.44
CA VAL A 211 -7.16 -6.98 -6.76
C VAL A 211 -6.56 -8.37 -6.79
N LEU A 212 -7.02 -9.27 -5.92
CA LEU A 212 -6.58 -10.67 -5.95
C LEU A 212 -7.18 -11.40 -7.17
N ASP A 213 -6.37 -12.22 -7.83
CA ASP A 213 -6.79 -13.00 -8.99
C ASP A 213 -7.98 -13.91 -8.67
N ASN A 214 -8.01 -14.50 -7.49
CA ASN A 214 -9.09 -15.39 -7.04
C ASN A 214 -10.38 -14.65 -6.60
N GLU A 215 -10.33 -13.32 -6.44
CA GLU A 215 -11.52 -12.50 -6.19
C GLU A 215 -12.22 -12.10 -7.48
N VAL A 216 -11.52 -12.13 -8.63
CA VAL A 216 -12.07 -11.77 -9.93
C VAL A 216 -12.97 -12.89 -10.45
N GLN A 217 -14.16 -12.52 -10.89
CA GLN A 217 -15.13 -13.50 -11.39
C GLN A 217 -14.69 -14.11 -12.72
N ASN A 218 -15.14 -15.35 -12.97
CA ASN A 218 -14.85 -16.02 -14.26
C ASN A 218 -15.68 -15.43 -15.39
N ASP A 219 -16.92 -15.07 -15.12
CA ASP A 219 -17.86 -14.54 -16.11
C ASP A 219 -18.82 -13.52 -15.47
N ILE A 220 -19.53 -12.78 -16.31
CA ILE A 220 -20.55 -11.84 -15.89
C ILE A 220 -21.84 -12.55 -15.49
N ASN A 221 -22.63 -11.89 -14.61
CA ASN A 221 -24.03 -12.27 -14.41
C ASN A 221 -24.91 -11.56 -15.44
N THR A 222 -25.57 -12.31 -16.30
CA THR A 222 -26.52 -11.77 -17.28
C THR A 222 -27.90 -11.50 -16.70
N ASN A 223 -28.28 -12.18 -15.61
CA ASN A 223 -29.54 -11.93 -14.92
C ASN A 223 -29.37 -10.84 -13.84
N THR A 224 -29.39 -9.58 -14.25
CA THR A 224 -29.20 -8.42 -13.37
C THR A 224 -30.51 -7.72 -13.08
N GLU A 225 -30.58 -7.13 -11.90
CA GLU A 225 -31.68 -6.28 -11.47
C GLU A 225 -31.40 -4.83 -11.87
N LYS A 226 -32.45 -4.01 -12.08
CA LYS A 226 -32.30 -2.58 -12.34
C LYS A 226 -31.82 -1.83 -11.07
N ILE A 227 -30.60 -2.16 -10.64
CA ILE A 227 -29.94 -1.56 -9.50
C ILE A 227 -28.73 -0.76 -10.00
N ILE A 228 -28.69 0.52 -9.65
CA ILE A 228 -27.52 1.38 -9.78
C ILE A 228 -26.72 1.26 -8.49
N VAL A 229 -25.42 0.98 -8.54
CA VAL A 229 -24.60 0.97 -7.33
C VAL A 229 -23.77 2.25 -7.20
N PHE A 230 -23.81 2.83 -5.99
CA PHE A 230 -22.91 3.88 -5.55
C PHE A 230 -22.14 3.37 -4.32
N ASN A 231 -21.05 2.64 -4.54
CA ASN A 231 -20.26 2.02 -3.49
C ASN A 231 -19.07 2.88 -3.01
N HIS A 232 -19.18 4.19 -3.21
CA HIS A 232 -18.22 5.17 -2.69
C HIS A 232 -18.68 5.74 -1.34
N ARG A 233 -17.73 6.33 -0.59
CA ARG A 233 -18.07 7.08 0.63
C ARG A 233 -18.97 8.27 0.27
N THR A 234 -20.01 8.50 1.08
CA THR A 234 -20.99 9.57 0.86
C THR A 234 -20.52 10.93 1.37
N LYS A 235 -19.26 11.28 1.11
CA LYS A 235 -18.65 12.54 1.55
C LYS A 235 -18.62 13.56 0.41
N VAL A 236 -18.52 14.85 0.75
CA VAL A 236 -18.52 15.97 -0.21
C VAL A 236 -17.42 15.82 -1.26
N TYR A 237 -16.24 15.30 -0.87
CA TYR A 237 -15.13 15.10 -1.82
C TYR A 237 -15.36 13.97 -2.83
N LYS A 238 -16.45 13.21 -2.69
CA LYS A 238 -16.93 12.18 -3.63
C LYS A 238 -18.16 12.64 -4.39
N ASP A 239 -18.47 13.92 -4.39
CA ASP A 239 -19.54 14.55 -5.14
C ASP A 239 -20.95 13.93 -4.93
N PHE A 240 -21.13 13.23 -3.81
CA PHE A 240 -22.33 12.44 -3.52
C PHE A 240 -23.63 13.26 -3.65
N ASN A 241 -23.65 14.46 -3.04
CA ASN A 241 -24.85 15.31 -3.04
C ASN A 241 -25.27 15.73 -4.45
N ASN A 242 -24.30 16.04 -5.32
CA ASN A 242 -24.61 16.38 -6.70
C ASN A 242 -25.08 15.17 -7.50
N ILE A 243 -24.47 14.00 -7.30
CA ILE A 243 -24.94 12.77 -7.94
C ILE A 243 -26.40 12.47 -7.55
N VAL A 244 -26.74 12.61 -6.28
CA VAL A 244 -28.13 12.36 -5.88
C VAL A 244 -29.08 13.42 -6.45
N ASN A 245 -28.77 14.71 -6.24
CA ASN A 245 -29.71 15.80 -6.61
C ASN A 245 -29.81 16.03 -8.12
N LYS A 246 -28.71 15.83 -8.86
CA LYS A 246 -28.62 16.20 -10.28
C LYS A 246 -28.63 15.01 -11.24
N VAL A 247 -28.48 13.78 -10.73
CA VAL A 247 -28.49 12.58 -11.56
C VAL A 247 -29.62 11.64 -11.11
N LEU A 248 -29.59 11.19 -9.84
CA LEU A 248 -30.50 10.14 -9.39
C LEU A 248 -31.96 10.63 -9.17
N ASP A 249 -32.15 11.83 -8.57
CA ASP A 249 -33.49 12.42 -8.41
C ASP A 249 -34.13 12.72 -9.77
N PRO A 250 -33.48 13.42 -10.72
CA PRO A 250 -34.05 13.63 -12.05
C PRO A 250 -34.35 12.33 -12.79
N LEU A 251 -33.49 11.32 -12.66
CA LEU A 251 -33.72 10.00 -13.25
C LEU A 251 -34.97 9.33 -12.61
N TRP A 252 -35.12 9.45 -11.28
CA TRP A 252 -36.28 8.91 -10.55
C TRP A 252 -37.59 9.62 -10.89
N GLU A 253 -37.56 10.89 -11.21
CA GLU A 253 -38.75 11.62 -11.69
C GLU A 253 -39.23 11.09 -13.04
N LYS A 254 -38.32 10.74 -13.93
CA LYS A 254 -38.63 10.19 -15.27
C LYS A 254 -39.13 8.74 -15.22
N ARG A 255 -38.54 7.93 -14.31
CA ARG A 255 -38.82 6.48 -14.25
C ARG A 255 -38.74 5.97 -12.82
N LYS A 256 -39.62 5.06 -12.44
CA LYS A 256 -39.76 4.53 -11.07
C LYS A 256 -39.37 3.06 -10.96
N ASP A 257 -38.65 2.52 -11.96
CA ASP A 257 -38.40 1.09 -12.13
C ASP A 257 -36.95 0.64 -11.77
N PHE A 258 -36.23 1.46 -10.99
CA PHE A 258 -34.87 1.11 -10.53
C PHE A 258 -34.68 1.37 -9.02
N LYS A 259 -33.61 0.84 -8.47
CA LYS A 259 -33.13 1.15 -7.12
C LYS A 259 -31.67 1.61 -7.17
N VAL A 260 -31.25 2.33 -6.13
CA VAL A 260 -29.85 2.75 -5.94
C VAL A 260 -29.34 2.12 -4.66
N TRP A 261 -28.38 1.23 -4.79
CA TRP A 261 -27.74 0.59 -3.65
C TRP A 261 -26.50 1.38 -3.21
N ILE A 262 -26.49 1.80 -1.93
CA ILE A 262 -25.43 2.63 -1.33
C ILE A 262 -24.90 1.95 -0.06
N PRO A 263 -24.07 0.91 -0.14
CA PRO A 263 -23.62 0.10 1.00
C PRO A 263 -22.78 0.87 2.03
N LEU A 264 -22.10 1.94 1.60
CA LEU A 264 -21.23 2.76 2.46
C LEU A 264 -21.91 4.04 2.96
N LEU A 265 -23.23 4.08 2.93
CA LEU A 265 -23.97 5.21 3.43
C LEU A 265 -23.75 5.36 4.94
N ASP A 266 -23.09 6.43 5.33
CA ASP A 266 -22.89 6.77 6.73
C ASP A 266 -24.15 7.46 7.26
N ILE A 267 -24.87 6.75 8.11
CA ILE A 267 -26.15 7.23 8.69
C ILE A 267 -25.98 8.55 9.43
N GLN A 268 -24.79 8.82 10.00
CA GLN A 268 -24.51 10.08 10.71
C GLN A 268 -24.31 11.27 9.77
N THR A 269 -23.96 11.02 8.50
CA THR A 269 -23.75 12.07 7.49
C THR A 269 -24.93 12.27 6.57
N ILE A 270 -25.96 11.44 6.69
CA ILE A 270 -27.19 11.61 5.94
C ILE A 270 -27.96 12.77 6.57
N SER A 271 -28.06 13.88 5.86
CA SER A 271 -29.13 14.83 6.16
C SER A 271 -30.46 14.06 6.10
N ASN A 272 -31.40 14.37 6.98
CA ASN A 272 -32.71 13.69 7.01
C ASN A 272 -33.41 13.67 5.62
N SER A 273 -32.98 14.54 4.69
CA SER A 273 -33.48 14.60 3.30
C SER A 273 -33.21 13.33 2.47
N TRP A 274 -32.16 12.54 2.75
CA TRP A 274 -31.86 11.35 1.95
C TRP A 274 -32.61 10.10 2.38
N LYS A 275 -32.98 10.01 3.66
CA LYS A 275 -33.66 8.83 4.24
C LYS A 275 -35.03 8.54 3.67
N HIS A 276 -35.64 9.51 3.01
CA HIS A 276 -37.04 9.43 2.54
C HIS A 276 -37.14 9.17 1.04
N ARG A 277 -36.04 8.83 0.36
CA ARG A 277 -36.10 8.47 -1.05
C ARG A 277 -36.37 6.98 -1.22
N ASP A 278 -37.52 6.65 -1.77
CA ASP A 278 -38.02 5.27 -1.94
C ASP A 278 -37.08 4.40 -2.81
N TYR A 279 -36.23 5.03 -3.60
CA TYR A 279 -35.31 4.31 -4.46
C TYR A 279 -33.95 3.97 -3.80
N ILE A 280 -33.61 4.50 -2.62
CA ILE A 280 -32.34 4.25 -1.96
C ILE A 280 -32.44 3.01 -1.09
N ASP A 281 -31.54 2.06 -1.38
CA ASP A 281 -31.26 0.88 -0.55
C ASP A 281 -29.85 1.05 0.08
N ASN A 282 -29.76 0.99 1.41
CA ASN A 282 -28.51 1.09 2.17
C ASN A 282 -28.17 -0.20 2.92
N THR A 283 -28.70 -1.32 2.46
CA THR A 283 -28.41 -2.63 3.07
C THR A 283 -26.90 -2.90 3.04
N LYS A 284 -26.36 -3.20 4.20
CA LYS A 284 -24.96 -3.58 4.38
C LYS A 284 -24.81 -5.09 4.37
N TYR A 285 -23.82 -5.58 3.69
CA TYR A 285 -23.47 -6.98 3.63
C TYR A 285 -22.06 -7.22 4.16
N ASP A 286 -21.76 -8.44 4.54
CA ASP A 286 -20.38 -8.89 4.67
C ASP A 286 -19.66 -8.88 3.29
N LYS A 287 -18.37 -9.16 3.26
CA LYS A 287 -17.58 -9.11 2.02
C LYS A 287 -18.16 -10.01 0.91
N ASN A 288 -18.60 -11.22 1.25
CA ASN A 288 -19.17 -12.17 0.29
C ASN A 288 -20.55 -11.70 -0.22
N GLY A 289 -21.39 -11.22 0.67
CA GLY A 289 -22.66 -10.63 0.33
C GLY A 289 -22.52 -9.37 -0.53
N TYR A 290 -21.53 -8.54 -0.24
CA TYR A 290 -21.19 -7.35 -1.04
C TYR A 290 -20.85 -7.72 -2.49
N TYR A 291 -19.99 -8.71 -2.71
CA TYR A 291 -19.67 -9.17 -4.07
C TYR A 291 -20.85 -9.83 -4.77
N LYS A 292 -21.68 -10.61 -4.04
CA LYS A 292 -22.92 -11.18 -4.59
C LYS A 292 -23.89 -10.08 -5.03
N GLN A 293 -24.00 -9.00 -4.26
CA GLN A 293 -24.88 -7.89 -4.60
C GLN A 293 -24.35 -7.08 -5.79
N LEU A 294 -23.04 -6.85 -5.88
CA LEU A 294 -22.43 -6.21 -7.07
C LEU A 294 -22.77 -6.94 -8.36
N LYS A 295 -22.76 -8.27 -8.36
CA LYS A 295 -23.14 -9.08 -9.53
C LYS A 295 -24.58 -8.88 -9.98
N LYS A 296 -25.48 -8.48 -9.09
CA LYS A 296 -26.88 -8.21 -9.42
C LYS A 296 -27.09 -6.80 -9.97
N CYS A 297 -26.15 -5.88 -9.72
CA CYS A 297 -26.29 -4.51 -10.15
C CYS A 297 -26.18 -4.38 -11.67
N ARG A 298 -27.04 -3.52 -12.23
CA ARG A 298 -27.07 -3.21 -13.66
C ARG A 298 -25.87 -2.36 -14.05
N VAL A 299 -25.55 -1.35 -13.25
CA VAL A 299 -24.46 -0.41 -13.51
C VAL A 299 -24.00 0.26 -12.22
N GLY A 300 -22.75 0.65 -12.15
CA GLY A 300 -22.23 1.51 -11.10
C GLY A 300 -21.97 2.93 -11.59
N ILE A 301 -21.88 3.87 -10.64
CA ILE A 301 -21.51 5.25 -10.93
C ILE A 301 -20.28 5.65 -10.10
N SER A 302 -19.25 6.14 -10.79
CA SER A 302 -18.02 6.65 -10.20
C SER A 302 -17.98 8.18 -10.33
N PRO A 303 -18.15 8.89 -9.22
CA PRO A 303 -18.32 10.35 -9.23
C PRO A 303 -16.99 11.09 -9.40
N LYS A 304 -17.05 12.40 -9.63
CA LYS A 304 -15.90 13.28 -9.52
C LYS A 304 -15.25 13.14 -8.14
N GLN A 305 -13.93 12.99 -8.11
CA GLN A 305 -13.15 12.90 -6.89
C GLN A 305 -12.22 14.11 -6.74
N LYS A 306 -12.30 14.78 -5.60
CA LYS A 306 -11.49 15.97 -5.35
C LYS A 306 -9.98 15.69 -5.30
N TYR A 307 -9.59 14.48 -4.90
CA TYR A 307 -8.19 14.11 -4.63
C TYR A 307 -7.57 13.22 -5.72
N ALA A 308 -8.17 13.11 -6.88
CA ALA A 308 -7.67 12.32 -8.02
C ALA A 308 -7.23 10.89 -7.65
N GLY A 309 -7.86 10.30 -6.62
CA GLY A 309 -7.44 9.02 -6.09
C GLY A 309 -7.96 7.83 -6.90
N TRP A 310 -7.25 6.72 -6.84
CA TRP A 310 -7.71 5.42 -7.34
C TRP A 310 -9.05 5.01 -6.72
N SER A 311 -9.89 4.38 -7.49
CA SER A 311 -11.19 3.93 -7.02
C SER A 311 -11.27 2.42 -6.89
N VAL A 312 -10.95 1.91 -5.70
CA VAL A 312 -11.18 0.49 -5.35
C VAL A 312 -12.64 0.10 -5.55
N ALA A 313 -13.57 1.01 -5.21
CA ALA A 313 -15.00 0.77 -5.40
C ALA A 313 -15.38 0.48 -6.86
N THR A 314 -14.81 1.23 -7.82
CA THR A 314 -15.00 0.97 -9.26
C THR A 314 -14.40 -0.37 -9.65
N THR A 315 -13.17 -0.66 -9.21
CA THR A 315 -12.50 -1.94 -9.50
C THR A 315 -13.28 -3.13 -8.91
N ASP A 316 -13.83 -2.99 -7.69
CA ASP A 316 -14.68 -4.02 -7.07
C ASP A 316 -15.91 -4.34 -7.92
N GLY A 317 -16.55 -3.32 -8.50
CA GLY A 317 -17.67 -3.53 -9.42
C GLY A 317 -17.22 -4.25 -10.70
N MET A 318 -16.19 -3.73 -11.35
CA MET A 318 -15.66 -4.28 -12.61
C MET A 318 -15.22 -5.74 -12.46
N MET A 319 -14.53 -6.11 -11.37
CA MET A 319 -14.10 -7.49 -11.13
C MET A 319 -15.28 -8.45 -10.87
N ASN A 320 -16.45 -7.92 -10.55
CA ASN A 320 -17.70 -8.66 -10.38
C ASN A 320 -18.59 -8.58 -11.62
N GLY A 321 -18.12 -8.04 -12.75
CA GLY A 321 -18.84 -7.91 -14.01
C GLY A 321 -19.94 -6.84 -13.99
N CYS A 322 -19.92 -5.92 -13.03
CA CYS A 322 -20.76 -4.73 -13.00
C CYS A 322 -20.04 -3.59 -13.72
N PRO A 323 -20.50 -3.12 -14.89
CA PRO A 323 -19.90 -1.99 -15.57
C PRO A 323 -20.14 -0.69 -14.81
N PHE A 324 -19.26 0.30 -15.01
CA PHE A 324 -19.37 1.61 -14.37
C PHE A 324 -19.37 2.74 -15.39
N ILE A 325 -20.27 3.71 -15.20
CA ILE A 325 -20.08 5.03 -15.78
C ILE A 325 -19.17 5.84 -14.86
N MET A 326 -18.22 6.57 -15.42
CA MET A 326 -17.20 7.27 -14.64
C MET A 326 -17.18 8.75 -15.03
N TYR A 327 -16.93 9.62 -14.05
CA TYR A 327 -16.68 11.04 -14.37
C TYR A 327 -15.50 11.16 -15.33
N ASP A 328 -15.60 12.03 -16.33
CA ASP A 328 -14.52 12.27 -17.32
C ASP A 328 -13.32 12.94 -16.63
N ALA A 329 -12.37 12.12 -16.17
CA ALA A 329 -11.15 12.55 -15.54
C ALA A 329 -10.01 11.55 -15.84
N ASP A 330 -8.79 12.07 -15.91
CA ASP A 330 -7.62 11.27 -16.28
C ASP A 330 -7.39 10.08 -15.36
N TYR A 331 -7.60 10.22 -14.06
CA TYR A 331 -7.46 9.10 -13.12
C TYR A 331 -8.47 7.95 -13.35
N TYR A 332 -9.63 8.19 -13.95
CA TYR A 332 -10.54 7.12 -14.37
C TYR A 332 -10.16 6.55 -15.73
N LYS A 333 -9.66 7.39 -16.66
CA LYS A 333 -9.10 6.92 -17.93
C LYS A 333 -7.87 6.04 -17.72
N GLU A 334 -7.05 6.33 -16.70
CA GLU A 334 -5.97 5.44 -16.31
C GLU A 334 -6.48 4.13 -15.72
N LEU A 335 -7.56 4.18 -14.91
CA LEU A 335 -8.16 2.99 -14.31
C LEU A 335 -8.75 2.08 -15.37
N TYR A 336 -9.53 2.64 -16.30
CA TYR A 336 -10.15 1.90 -17.37
C TYR A 336 -10.30 2.76 -18.65
N PRO A 337 -9.34 2.73 -19.57
CA PRO A 337 -9.31 3.64 -20.73
C PRO A 337 -10.52 3.52 -21.67
N ASN A 338 -11.13 2.32 -21.74
CA ASN A 338 -12.25 2.02 -22.62
C ASN A 338 -13.61 2.10 -21.93
N GLY A 339 -13.69 2.82 -20.81
CA GLY A 339 -14.92 2.99 -20.03
C GLY A 339 -15.88 4.01 -20.63
N ASP A 340 -17.10 4.05 -20.13
CA ASP A 340 -18.06 5.09 -20.42
C ASP A 340 -17.88 6.27 -19.47
N PHE A 341 -17.60 7.43 -20.03
CA PHE A 341 -17.32 8.65 -19.28
C PHE A 341 -18.43 9.68 -19.43
N PHE A 342 -18.74 10.40 -18.35
CA PHE A 342 -19.67 11.53 -18.35
C PHE A 342 -18.97 12.82 -17.97
N GLY A 343 -19.15 13.86 -18.77
CA GLY A 343 -18.55 15.19 -18.53
C GLY A 343 -19.42 16.08 -17.61
N ASP A 344 -20.73 15.84 -17.63
CA ASP A 344 -21.74 16.56 -16.86
C ASP A 344 -22.82 15.61 -16.31
N TYR A 345 -23.74 16.14 -15.51
CA TYR A 345 -24.78 15.31 -14.86
C TYR A 345 -25.86 14.84 -15.83
N ASP A 346 -26.14 15.58 -16.90
CA ASP A 346 -27.15 15.20 -17.90
C ASP A 346 -26.65 14.01 -18.74
N SER A 347 -25.38 14.03 -19.12
CA SER A 347 -24.75 12.89 -19.77
C SER A 347 -24.68 11.66 -18.88
N ALA A 348 -24.51 11.83 -17.55
CA ALA A 348 -24.59 10.73 -16.60
C ALA A 348 -25.99 10.11 -16.56
N VAL A 349 -27.06 10.92 -16.56
CA VAL A 349 -28.47 10.45 -16.65
C VAL A 349 -28.67 9.63 -17.93
N THR A 350 -28.24 10.17 -19.07
CA THR A 350 -28.38 9.50 -20.39
C THR A 350 -27.67 8.14 -20.41
N LEU A 351 -26.44 8.07 -19.88
CA LEU A 351 -25.69 6.81 -19.81
C LEU A 351 -26.39 5.81 -18.87
N LEU A 352 -26.88 6.25 -17.70
CA LEU A 352 -27.61 5.37 -16.79
C LEU A 352 -28.89 4.82 -17.43
N GLU A 353 -29.68 5.64 -18.13
CA GLU A 353 -30.87 5.20 -18.89
C GLU A 353 -30.49 4.10 -19.88
N LYS A 354 -29.41 4.31 -20.65
CA LYS A 354 -28.91 3.30 -21.61
C LYS A 354 -28.58 1.97 -20.92
N TYR A 355 -27.86 1.99 -19.80
CA TYR A 355 -27.52 0.77 -19.06
C TYR A 355 -28.73 0.08 -18.46
N LEU A 356 -29.73 0.85 -18.00
CA LEU A 356 -30.94 0.29 -17.41
C LEU A 356 -31.85 -0.38 -18.45
N ASP A 357 -31.84 0.11 -19.70
CA ASP A 357 -32.76 -0.34 -20.76
C ASP A 357 -32.12 -1.31 -21.73
N ASP A 358 -30.83 -1.16 -22.07
CA ASP A 358 -30.12 -2.02 -23.01
C ASP A 358 -29.28 -3.09 -22.27
N GLU A 359 -29.88 -4.26 -22.11
CA GLU A 359 -29.23 -5.39 -21.46
C GLU A 359 -28.03 -5.92 -22.29
N SER A 360 -28.14 -5.91 -23.60
CA SER A 360 -27.05 -6.35 -24.48
C SER A 360 -25.83 -5.45 -24.34
N TYR A 361 -26.06 -4.14 -24.34
CA TYR A 361 -25.00 -3.16 -24.10
C TYR A 361 -24.36 -3.35 -22.72
N ARG A 362 -25.16 -3.46 -21.66
CA ARG A 362 -24.70 -3.71 -20.31
C ARG A 362 -23.81 -4.96 -20.21
N ASN A 363 -24.25 -6.07 -20.81
CA ASN A 363 -23.53 -7.32 -20.79
C ASN A 363 -22.21 -7.21 -21.54
N LYS A 364 -22.21 -6.57 -22.69
CA LYS A 364 -20.97 -6.30 -23.47
C LYS A 364 -19.95 -5.49 -22.64
N GLU A 365 -20.39 -4.38 -22.04
CA GLU A 365 -19.47 -3.51 -21.27
C GLU A 365 -19.05 -4.15 -19.95
N GLY A 366 -19.94 -4.92 -19.28
CA GLY A 366 -19.59 -5.70 -18.10
C GLY A 366 -18.53 -6.77 -18.39
N LYS A 367 -18.62 -7.46 -19.53
CA LYS A 367 -17.61 -8.43 -19.96
C LYS A 367 -16.27 -7.77 -20.25
N LYS A 368 -16.26 -6.66 -21.00
CA LYS A 368 -15.04 -5.91 -21.31
C LYS A 368 -14.32 -5.41 -20.03
N SER A 369 -15.08 -4.84 -19.09
CA SER A 369 -14.50 -4.34 -17.84
C SER A 369 -13.93 -5.46 -16.98
N LEU A 370 -14.61 -6.61 -16.92
CA LEU A 370 -14.13 -7.81 -16.22
C LEU A 370 -12.83 -8.34 -16.84
N GLU A 371 -12.76 -8.46 -18.17
CA GLU A 371 -11.57 -8.90 -18.90
C GLU A 371 -10.41 -7.93 -18.69
N TYR A 372 -10.67 -6.64 -18.69
CA TYR A 372 -9.65 -5.64 -18.41
C TYR A 372 -9.06 -5.79 -17.01
N VAL A 373 -9.90 -6.00 -15.99
CA VAL A 373 -9.42 -6.25 -14.62
C VAL A 373 -8.52 -7.47 -14.57
N LYS A 374 -8.94 -8.59 -15.18
CA LYS A 374 -8.14 -9.82 -15.26
C LYS A 374 -6.75 -9.59 -15.83
N ASN A 375 -6.69 -8.83 -16.93
CA ASN A 375 -5.47 -8.69 -17.72
C ASN A 375 -4.55 -7.54 -17.25
N SER A 376 -5.05 -6.61 -16.42
CA SER A 376 -4.32 -5.38 -16.12
C SER A 376 -4.28 -4.99 -14.63
N LEU A 377 -5.27 -5.41 -13.84
CA LEU A 377 -5.47 -4.89 -12.49
C LEU A 377 -5.41 -5.97 -11.40
N THR A 378 -4.83 -7.14 -11.68
CA THR A 378 -4.66 -8.18 -10.67
C THR A 378 -3.23 -8.18 -10.10
N TRP A 379 -3.09 -8.76 -8.92
CA TRP A 379 -1.78 -8.95 -8.29
C TRP A 379 -0.88 -9.87 -9.12
N GLY A 380 -1.44 -10.89 -9.78
CA GLY A 380 -0.68 -11.75 -10.68
C GLY A 380 0.05 -10.95 -11.77
N VAL A 381 -0.59 -9.90 -12.30
CA VAL A 381 0.02 -8.99 -13.28
C VAL A 381 1.04 -8.04 -12.65
N LYS A 382 0.78 -7.53 -11.43
CA LYS A 382 1.61 -6.47 -10.81
C LYS A 382 2.74 -7.01 -9.93
N SER A 383 2.66 -8.24 -9.46
CA SER A 383 3.63 -8.81 -8.51
C SER A 383 5.05 -8.90 -9.08
N SER A 384 5.20 -9.21 -10.37
CA SER A 384 6.51 -9.27 -11.04
C SER A 384 7.24 -7.93 -11.01
N LYS A 385 6.52 -6.83 -11.28
CA LYS A 385 7.08 -5.48 -11.20
C LYS A 385 7.54 -5.16 -9.77
N LEU A 386 6.67 -5.40 -8.79
CA LEU A 386 7.01 -5.15 -7.38
C LEU A 386 8.20 -5.99 -6.92
N SER A 387 8.25 -7.27 -7.30
CA SER A 387 9.38 -8.16 -7.03
C SER A 387 10.69 -7.63 -7.61
N HIS A 388 10.65 -7.17 -8.86
CA HIS A 388 11.81 -6.56 -9.53
C HIS A 388 12.27 -5.28 -8.80
N ASP A 389 11.36 -4.39 -8.45
CA ASP A 389 11.68 -3.16 -7.74
C ASP A 389 12.27 -3.42 -6.34
N ILE A 390 11.71 -4.37 -5.58
CA ILE A 390 12.28 -4.80 -4.29
C ILE A 390 13.71 -5.30 -4.47
N THR A 391 13.94 -6.14 -5.47
CA THR A 391 15.28 -6.67 -5.76
C THR A 391 16.25 -5.55 -6.11
N ASN A 392 15.87 -4.67 -7.03
CA ASN A 392 16.73 -3.56 -7.46
C ASN A 392 17.06 -2.61 -6.30
N ILE A 393 16.08 -2.29 -5.44
CA ILE A 393 16.32 -1.40 -4.30
C ILE A 393 17.30 -2.06 -3.33
N ILE A 394 17.14 -3.34 -3.01
CA ILE A 394 18.03 -4.05 -2.08
C ILE A 394 19.42 -4.19 -2.68
N ASP A 395 19.53 -4.59 -3.95
CA ASP A 395 20.80 -4.87 -4.61
C ASP A 395 21.59 -3.58 -4.95
N ASN A 396 20.88 -2.50 -5.29
CA ASN A 396 21.48 -1.18 -5.52
C ASN A 396 21.80 -0.40 -4.23
N THR A 397 21.36 -0.92 -3.07
CA THR A 397 21.83 -0.37 -1.80
C THR A 397 23.36 -0.55 -1.80
N LYS A 398 24.09 0.56 -1.98
CA LYS A 398 25.51 0.64 -2.29
C LYS A 398 26.29 -0.38 -1.48
N SER A 399 26.76 -1.43 -2.14
CA SER A 399 27.80 -2.28 -1.58
C SER A 399 28.96 -1.36 -1.23
N TYR A 400 29.46 -1.48 -0.02
CA TYR A 400 30.63 -0.72 0.38
C TYR A 400 31.77 -1.09 -0.58
N ASP A 401 32.50 -0.06 -1.05
CA ASP A 401 33.63 -0.27 -1.92
C ASP A 401 34.67 -1.14 -1.22
N THR A 402 34.77 -2.41 -1.64
CA THR A 402 35.66 -3.42 -1.06
C THR A 402 37.14 -3.09 -1.28
N ASN A 403 37.46 -2.12 -2.15
CA ASN A 403 38.82 -1.65 -2.39
C ASN A 403 39.28 -0.60 -1.36
N LYS A 404 38.39 -0.11 -0.50
CA LYS A 404 38.79 0.84 0.54
C LYS A 404 39.72 0.18 1.56
N LYS A 405 40.78 0.89 1.93
CA LYS A 405 41.80 0.43 2.91
C LYS A 405 41.17 -0.08 4.22
N GLY A 406 40.06 0.50 4.64
CA GLY A 406 39.33 0.06 5.84
C GLY A 406 38.71 -1.32 5.71
N TYR A 407 38.14 -1.66 4.54
CA TYR A 407 37.62 -2.99 4.28
C TYR A 407 38.71 -4.06 4.20
N ILE A 408 39.73 -3.78 3.42
CA ILE A 408 40.90 -4.69 3.29
C ILE A 408 41.46 -5.04 4.68
N LYS A 409 41.67 -4.03 5.52
CA LYS A 409 42.18 -4.26 6.87
C LYS A 409 41.19 -5.02 7.75
N LEU A 410 39.88 -4.83 7.58
CA LEU A 410 38.85 -5.62 8.27
C LEU A 410 38.92 -7.11 7.89
N VAL A 411 39.02 -7.40 6.60
CA VAL A 411 39.20 -8.79 6.11
C VAL A 411 40.44 -9.43 6.65
N GLU A 412 41.58 -8.70 6.75
CA GLU A 412 42.80 -9.16 7.37
C GLU A 412 42.61 -9.45 8.86
N ASP A 413 41.91 -8.59 9.60
CA ASP A 413 41.63 -8.83 11.02
C ASP A 413 40.75 -10.10 11.21
N ILE A 414 39.76 -10.32 10.34
CA ILE A 414 38.94 -11.53 10.36
C ILE A 414 39.75 -12.75 9.97
N LYS A 415 40.71 -12.61 9.02
CA LYS A 415 41.65 -13.67 8.65
C LYS A 415 42.53 -14.09 9.83
N ASN A 416 42.96 -13.15 10.64
CA ASN A 416 43.79 -13.41 11.80
C ASN A 416 43.05 -13.93 13.01
N LYS A 417 41.78 -13.55 13.18
CA LYS A 417 40.92 -13.97 14.29
C LYS A 417 39.47 -13.97 13.86
N THR A 418 38.75 -15.08 14.09
CA THR A 418 37.26 -15.09 14.03
C THR A 418 36.70 -14.00 14.91
N MET A 419 35.82 -13.15 14.38
CA MET A 419 35.32 -11.98 15.08
C MET A 419 33.77 -11.98 15.16
N THR A 420 33.29 -11.67 16.32
CA THR A 420 31.85 -11.34 16.49
C THR A 420 31.55 -9.95 15.93
N LYS A 421 30.32 -9.71 15.55
CA LYS A 421 29.85 -8.39 15.10
C LYS A 421 30.24 -7.29 16.12
N LYS A 422 30.09 -7.56 17.41
CA LYS A 422 30.44 -6.61 18.49
C LYS A 422 31.93 -6.28 18.49
N GLU A 423 32.79 -7.27 18.31
CA GLU A 423 34.25 -7.06 18.23
C GLU A 423 34.65 -6.27 16.99
N VAL A 424 34.03 -6.56 15.84
CA VAL A 424 34.25 -5.81 14.59
C VAL A 424 33.91 -4.35 14.78
N ILE A 425 32.73 -4.05 15.38
CA ILE A 425 32.27 -2.69 15.64
C ILE A 425 33.20 -1.96 16.60
N SER A 426 33.53 -2.58 17.74
CA SER A 426 34.26 -1.91 18.81
C SER A 426 35.73 -1.59 18.46
N ARG A 427 36.39 -2.49 17.69
CA ARG A 427 37.81 -2.29 17.35
C ARG A 427 38.08 -1.19 16.36
N ARG A 428 37.11 -0.86 15.49
CA ARG A 428 37.40 0.02 14.36
C ARG A 428 36.72 1.37 14.44
N TRP A 429 35.57 1.47 15.03
CA TRP A 429 34.73 2.67 14.85
C TRP A 429 34.11 3.22 16.13
N GLY A 430 34.25 2.52 17.23
CA GLY A 430 33.61 2.93 18.50
C GLY A 430 32.09 2.96 18.47
N SER A 431 31.48 2.71 17.31
CA SER A 431 30.03 2.72 17.14
C SER A 431 29.60 1.83 15.96
N SER A 432 28.39 1.33 16.01
CA SER A 432 27.78 0.53 14.92
C SER A 432 27.58 1.29 13.61
N ILE A 433 27.67 2.63 13.64
CA ILE A 433 27.46 3.56 12.51
C ILE A 433 28.22 3.19 11.26
N LYS A 434 29.48 2.85 11.44
CA LYS A 434 30.39 2.66 10.34
C LYS A 434 30.46 1.21 9.86
N PHE A 435 29.78 0.30 10.56
CA PHE A 435 29.85 -1.13 10.25
C PHE A 435 28.89 -1.57 9.13
N THR A 436 27.75 -0.93 9.03
CA THR A 436 26.68 -1.38 8.11
C THR A 436 27.09 -1.43 6.65
N PRO A 437 27.82 -0.43 6.10
CA PRO A 437 28.36 -0.55 4.75
C PRO A 437 29.29 -1.75 4.56
N TYR A 438 29.96 -2.17 5.62
CA TYR A 438 30.88 -3.31 5.60
C TYR A 438 30.16 -4.64 5.76
N ARG A 439 28.98 -4.66 6.40
CA ARG A 439 28.23 -5.91 6.63
C ARG A 439 27.87 -6.56 5.31
N LYS A 440 27.25 -5.84 4.37
CA LYS A 440 26.88 -6.37 3.07
C LYS A 440 28.14 -6.84 2.32
N ALA A 441 29.19 -6.02 2.30
CA ALA A 441 30.44 -6.37 1.67
C ALA A 441 31.08 -7.64 2.28
N LEU A 442 30.99 -7.83 3.62
CA LEU A 442 31.47 -9.05 4.28
C LEU A 442 30.60 -10.27 3.95
N MET A 443 29.29 -10.09 3.80
CA MET A 443 28.38 -11.18 3.43
C MET A 443 28.54 -11.60 1.97
N ASP A 444 28.85 -10.64 1.09
CA ASP A 444 29.10 -10.87 -0.33
C ASP A 444 30.56 -11.32 -0.62
N ASP A 445 31.47 -11.24 0.37
CA ASP A 445 32.86 -11.62 0.20
C ASP A 445 33.02 -13.14 0.29
N GLU A 446 33.35 -13.78 -0.82
CA GLU A 446 33.50 -15.23 -0.92
C GLU A 446 34.59 -15.79 0.03
N ARG A 447 35.50 -14.95 0.52
CA ARG A 447 36.56 -15.32 1.48
C ARG A 447 36.04 -15.42 2.92
N ILE A 448 34.86 -14.88 3.20
CA ILE A 448 34.27 -14.80 4.54
C ILE A 448 33.08 -15.77 4.62
N SER A 449 33.07 -16.60 5.65
CA SER A 449 31.85 -17.28 6.11
C SER A 449 31.27 -16.51 7.29
N TYR A 450 29.95 -16.48 7.38
CA TYR A 450 29.27 -15.87 8.49
C TYR A 450 28.15 -16.80 8.98
N TYR A 451 27.93 -16.79 10.28
CA TYR A 451 26.85 -17.56 10.91
C TYR A 451 26.37 -16.87 12.17
N LYS A 452 25.19 -17.22 12.62
CA LYS A 452 24.62 -16.68 13.85
C LYS A 452 24.85 -17.65 14.98
N ASN A 453 25.59 -17.22 16.01
CA ASN A 453 25.80 -17.98 17.24
C ASN A 453 25.01 -17.31 18.38
N LYS A 454 23.90 -17.93 18.79
CA LYS A 454 22.93 -17.37 19.75
C LYS A 454 22.43 -16.00 19.28
N GLU A 455 22.85 -14.94 19.91
CA GLU A 455 22.42 -13.56 19.60
C GLU A 455 23.41 -12.78 18.73
N ASN A 456 24.57 -13.36 18.38
CA ASN A 456 25.63 -12.64 17.70
C ASN A 456 25.92 -13.22 16.32
N TRP A 457 26.09 -12.35 15.34
CA TRP A 457 26.70 -12.68 14.06
C TRP A 457 28.21 -12.90 14.24
N VAL A 458 28.73 -13.95 13.64
CA VAL A 458 30.15 -14.31 13.67
C VAL A 458 30.67 -14.35 12.24
N TYR A 459 31.83 -13.75 12.02
CA TYR A 459 32.51 -13.70 10.74
C TYR A 459 33.84 -14.46 10.83
N GLU A 460 34.08 -15.33 9.87
CA GLU A 460 35.23 -16.22 9.84
C GLU A 460 35.82 -16.28 8.43
N TYR A 461 37.14 -16.34 8.32
CA TYR A 461 37.83 -16.46 7.04
C TYR A 461 37.83 -17.91 6.56
N LYS A 462 37.30 -18.21 5.37
CA LYS A 462 37.16 -19.56 4.81
C LYS A 462 38.47 -20.29 4.53
N GLY A 463 39.59 -19.65 4.55
CA GLY A 463 40.93 -20.24 4.32
C GLY A 463 41.63 -20.78 5.56
N LYS A 464 41.03 -20.71 6.75
CA LYS A 464 41.58 -21.28 7.98
C LYS A 464 41.03 -22.72 8.17
N LYS A 465 41.80 -23.69 7.79
CA LYS A 465 41.80 -25.03 8.41
C LYS A 465 42.87 -25.08 9.49
#